data_45444d1d305f7eb03983e2e2ad978fd6
#
_entry.id   45444d1d305f7eb03983e2e2ad978fd6
#
_cell.length_a   1.000
_cell.length_b   1.000
_cell.length_c   1.000
_cell.angle_alpha   90.00
_cell.angle_beta   90.00
_cell.angle_gamma   90.00
#
_symmetry.space_group_name_H-M   'P 1'
#
loop_
_entity.id
_entity.type
_entity.pdbx_description
1 polymer ?
#
loop_
_entity_poly.entity_id
_entity_poly.type
_entity_poly.pdbx_seq_one_letter_code
_entity_poly.pdbx_strand_id
1 'polypeptide(L)'
;MQEEEGCVLIDVETLGIKPTARTFGLKVRGDSMIGKSIVDGDIAIIEHGVQPRPGDVVAALIDGQVTLKTFVMQRSKPYLRAENPRYPSLIPQEELQIQGVMVALVRKRK
;
A
#
# COMPACT_ATOMS: atom_id res chain seq x y z
N MET A 1 12.35 -12.03 -7.90
CA MET A 1 11.82 -11.61 -7.40
C MET A 1 10.87 -11.13 -7.79
N GLN A 2 10.45 -10.95 -7.66
CA GLN A 2 9.64 -10.47 -7.91
C GLN A 2 9.49 -9.44 -7.81
N GLU A 3 9.31 -8.93 -8.15
CA GLU A 3 9.11 -8.04 -8.02
C GLU A 3 8.02 -7.63 -8.08
N GLU A 4 7.41 -7.92 -7.85
CA GLU A 4 6.31 -7.50 -7.60
C GLU A 4 6.34 -6.13 -7.40
N GLU A 5 5.98 -5.55 -6.40
CA GLU A 5 6.12 -4.15 -6.18
C GLU A 5 7.50 -3.90 -5.70
N GLY A 6 8.30 -3.20 -6.43
CA GLY A 6 9.67 -2.91 -6.06
C GLY A 6 9.82 -1.49 -5.60
N CYS A 7 10.85 -1.24 -4.80
CA CYS A 7 11.17 0.12 -4.38
C CYS A 7 11.69 0.93 -5.55
N VAL A 8 11.32 2.19 -5.59
CA VAL A 8 11.79 3.11 -6.62
C VAL A 8 12.25 4.40 -5.97
N LEU A 9 13.12 5.13 -6.67
CA LEU A 9 13.59 6.41 -6.20
C LEU A 9 12.70 7.51 -6.74
N ILE A 10 12.22 8.36 -5.85
CA ILE A 10 11.34 9.45 -6.21
C ILE A 10 11.69 10.66 -5.37
N ASP A 11 11.66 11.84 -6.00
CA ASP A 11 11.84 13.08 -5.29
C ASP A 11 10.50 13.50 -4.71
N VAL A 12 10.25 13.11 -3.47
CA VAL A 12 8.95 13.36 -2.85
C VAL A 12 8.77 14.80 -2.43
N GLU A 13 9.84 15.60 -2.42
CA GLU A 13 9.69 17.02 -2.09
C GLU A 13 8.85 17.75 -3.12
N THR A 14 8.93 17.33 -4.38
CA THR A 14 8.12 17.95 -5.42
C THR A 14 6.64 17.65 -5.24
N LEU A 15 6.30 16.68 -4.39
CA LEU A 15 4.93 16.32 -4.09
C LEU A 15 4.43 17.00 -2.83
N GLY A 16 5.24 17.85 -2.21
CA GLY A 16 4.86 18.49 -0.96
C GLY A 16 4.98 17.59 0.24
N ILE A 17 5.67 16.46 0.10
CA ILE A 17 5.87 15.51 1.18
C ILE A 17 7.25 15.72 1.78
N LYS A 18 7.32 15.80 3.10
CA LYS A 18 8.59 15.93 3.76
C LYS A 18 9.22 14.55 3.85
N PRO A 19 10.32 14.29 3.12
CA PRO A 19 10.89 12.96 3.11
C PRO A 19 11.55 12.64 4.44
N THR A 20 11.48 11.38 4.82
CA THR A 20 12.16 10.88 6.00
C THR A 20 12.90 9.62 5.62
N ALA A 21 13.73 9.10 6.53
CA ALA A 21 14.40 7.83 6.30
C ALA A 21 13.40 6.67 6.23
N ARG A 22 12.14 6.91 6.57
CA ARG A 22 11.11 5.88 6.58
C ARG A 22 10.18 5.94 5.39
N THR A 23 10.47 6.81 4.43
CA THR A 23 9.62 6.99 3.26
C THR A 23 10.22 6.23 2.09
N PHE A 24 9.40 5.43 1.41
CA PHE A 24 9.86 4.69 0.24
C PHE A 24 8.75 4.62 -0.81
N GLY A 25 9.16 4.40 -2.06
CA GLY A 25 8.23 4.24 -3.16
C GLY A 25 8.03 2.78 -3.49
N LEU A 26 6.80 2.41 -3.82
CA LEU A 26 6.43 1.04 -4.12
C LEU A 26 5.66 1.04 -5.43
N LYS A 27 6.16 0.30 -6.42
CA LYS A 27 5.50 0.24 -7.71
C LYS A 27 4.33 -0.73 -7.64
N VAL A 28 3.16 -0.26 -8.05
CA VAL A 28 1.94 -1.05 -7.97
C VAL A 28 1.88 -2.03 -9.15
N ARG A 29 1.51 -3.26 -8.85
CA ARG A 29 1.28 -4.27 -9.86
C ARG A 29 -0.10 -4.86 -9.68
N GLY A 30 -0.79 -5.05 -10.81
CA GLY A 30 -2.10 -5.67 -10.79
C GLY A 30 -3.21 -4.68 -10.53
N ASP A 31 -4.40 -5.23 -10.28
CA ASP A 31 -5.62 -4.43 -10.23
C ASP A 31 -6.40 -4.60 -8.94
N SER A 32 -5.77 -5.09 -7.88
CA SER A 32 -6.51 -5.36 -6.64
C SER A 32 -7.00 -4.08 -5.95
N MET A 33 -6.51 -2.92 -6.36
CA MET A 33 -6.87 -1.65 -5.71
C MET A 33 -7.52 -0.67 -6.67
N ILE A 34 -8.08 -1.13 -7.79
CA ILE A 34 -8.65 -0.22 -8.78
C ILE A 34 -9.86 0.54 -8.25
N GLY A 35 -10.55 0.01 -7.26
CA GLY A 35 -11.68 0.74 -6.66
C GLY A 35 -11.26 1.99 -5.92
N LYS A 36 -9.99 2.14 -5.62
CA LYS A 36 -9.42 3.35 -5.05
C LYS A 36 -8.65 4.15 -6.09
N SER A 37 -8.85 3.82 -7.37
CA SER A 37 -8.15 4.47 -8.47
C SER A 37 -6.64 4.29 -8.42
N ILE A 38 -6.19 3.18 -7.85
CA ILE A 38 -4.78 2.81 -7.83
C ILE A 38 -4.61 1.72 -8.87
N VAL A 39 -3.81 2.00 -9.89
CA VAL A 39 -3.72 1.11 -11.05
C VAL A 39 -2.29 0.63 -11.25
N ASP A 40 -2.18 -0.43 -12.02
CA ASP A 40 -0.88 -1.01 -12.36
C ASP A 40 0.05 0.06 -12.91
N GLY A 41 1.28 0.07 -12.42
CA GLY A 41 2.27 1.05 -12.86
C GLY A 41 2.35 2.29 -11.99
N ASP A 42 1.34 2.55 -11.16
CA ASP A 42 1.41 3.67 -10.23
C ASP A 42 2.53 3.44 -9.23
N ILE A 43 2.97 4.54 -8.62
CA ILE A 43 3.97 4.46 -7.56
C ILE A 43 3.33 4.99 -6.29
N ALA A 44 3.24 4.13 -5.29
CA ALA A 44 2.70 4.48 -4.00
C ALA A 44 3.85 4.95 -3.11
N ILE A 45 3.67 6.11 -2.49
CA ILE A 45 4.65 6.61 -1.55
C ILE A 45 4.20 6.17 -0.17
N ILE A 46 5.05 5.40 0.48
CA ILE A 46 4.72 4.72 1.74
C ILE A 46 5.57 5.30 2.85
N GLU A 47 4.97 5.56 3.98
CA GLU A 47 5.72 5.96 5.17
C GLU A 47 5.67 4.82 6.17
N HIS A 48 6.84 4.31 6.52
CA HIS A 48 7.00 3.23 7.47
C HIS A 48 6.84 3.76 8.89
N GLY A 49 6.26 2.94 9.77
CA GLY A 49 6.19 3.28 11.18
C GLY A 49 5.00 4.13 11.59
N VAL A 50 4.14 4.46 10.65
CA VAL A 50 2.92 5.21 10.96
C VAL A 50 1.84 4.22 11.38
N GLN A 51 1.10 4.57 12.42
CA GLN A 51 -0.02 3.74 12.88
C GLN A 51 -1.18 3.90 11.89
N PRO A 52 -1.63 2.83 11.25
CA PRO A 52 -2.71 2.94 10.28
C PRO A 52 -4.04 3.18 10.97
N ARG A 53 -4.93 3.87 10.25
CA ARG A 53 -6.29 4.10 10.67
C ARG A 53 -7.22 3.37 9.70
N PRO A 54 -8.43 3.00 10.15
CA PRO A 54 -9.38 2.38 9.22
C PRO A 54 -9.59 3.26 7.99
N GLY A 55 -9.52 2.64 6.82
CA GLY A 55 -9.64 3.34 5.55
C GLY A 55 -8.32 3.70 4.91
N ASP A 56 -7.22 3.66 5.65
CA ASP A 56 -5.91 3.93 5.05
C ASP A 56 -5.53 2.82 4.09
N VAL A 57 -4.81 3.20 3.03
CA VAL A 57 -4.17 2.22 2.17
C VAL A 57 -2.81 1.92 2.78
N VAL A 58 -2.52 0.65 2.98
CA VAL A 58 -1.29 0.22 3.62
C VAL A 58 -0.52 -0.71 2.71
N ALA A 59 0.80 -0.71 2.89
CA ALA A 59 1.67 -1.71 2.29
C ALA A 59 1.84 -2.81 3.34
N ALA A 60 1.51 -4.03 2.96
CA ALA A 60 1.54 -5.17 3.88
C ALA A 60 2.31 -6.32 3.26
N LEU A 61 3.01 -7.05 4.11
CA LEU A 61 3.73 -8.24 3.68
C LEU A 61 2.76 -9.42 3.78
N ILE A 62 2.46 -10.03 2.64
CA ILE A 62 1.53 -11.14 2.54
C ILE A 62 2.21 -12.21 1.70
N ASP A 63 2.40 -13.39 2.29
CA ASP A 63 3.03 -14.51 1.59
C ASP A 63 4.37 -14.12 0.97
N GLY A 64 5.15 -13.33 1.70
CA GLY A 64 6.47 -12.93 1.25
C GLY A 64 6.50 -11.79 0.27
N GLN A 65 5.36 -11.21 -0.08
CA GLN A 65 5.30 -10.12 -1.03
C GLN A 65 4.67 -8.89 -0.39
N VAL A 66 5.20 -7.72 -0.71
CA VAL A 66 4.63 -6.46 -0.24
C VAL A 66 3.56 -6.03 -1.23
N THR A 67 2.36 -5.80 -0.73
CA THR A 67 1.23 -5.43 -1.57
C THR A 67 0.40 -4.36 -0.87
N LEU A 68 -0.41 -3.65 -1.65
CA LEU A 68 -1.29 -2.60 -1.12
C LEU A 68 -2.67 -3.16 -0.86
N LYS A 69 -3.24 -2.78 0.28
CA LYS A 69 -4.59 -3.13 0.66
C LYS A 69 -5.16 -2.01 1.52
N THR A 70 -6.47 -1.99 1.68
CA THR A 70 -7.11 -1.06 2.59
C THR A 70 -7.15 -1.67 3.97
N PHE A 71 -6.73 -0.91 4.96
CA PHE A 71 -6.77 -1.33 6.36
C PHE A 71 -8.19 -1.12 6.89
N VAL A 72 -8.78 -2.17 7.43
CA VAL A 72 -10.15 -2.16 7.90
C VAL A 72 -10.21 -2.73 9.31
N MET A 73 -11.07 -2.14 10.15
CA MET A 73 -11.33 -2.66 11.47
C MET A 73 -12.76 -3.17 11.52
N GLN A 74 -12.95 -4.36 12.02
CA GLN A 74 -14.27 -4.92 12.21
C GLN A 74 -14.31 -5.60 13.56
N ARG A 75 -15.19 -5.11 14.43
CA ARG A 75 -15.33 -5.63 15.80
C ARG A 75 -13.99 -5.67 16.52
N SER A 76 -13.25 -4.57 16.39
CA SER A 76 -11.93 -4.39 17.01
C SER A 76 -10.86 -5.33 16.47
N LYS A 77 -11.12 -5.97 15.33
CA LYS A 77 -10.12 -6.82 14.69
C LYS A 77 -9.71 -6.22 13.35
N PRO A 78 -8.41 -6.12 13.09
CA PRO A 78 -7.96 -5.58 11.80
C PRO A 78 -7.97 -6.64 10.72
N TYR A 79 -8.28 -6.22 9.51
CA TYR A 79 -8.10 -7.07 8.35
C TYR A 79 -7.80 -6.17 7.15
N LEU A 80 -7.41 -6.80 6.05
CA LEU A 80 -7.02 -6.11 4.84
C LEU A 80 -8.01 -6.40 3.74
N ARG A 81 -8.41 -5.36 3.05
CA ARG A 81 -9.41 -5.48 2.00
C ARG A 81 -8.84 -4.98 0.68
N ALA A 82 -8.95 -5.81 -0.36
CA ALA A 82 -8.70 -5.34 -1.71
C ALA A 82 -9.85 -4.43 -2.13
N GLU A 83 -9.55 -3.46 -2.97
CA GLU A 83 -10.60 -2.56 -3.48
C GLU A 83 -10.99 -3.00 -4.89
N ASN A 84 -11.32 -4.27 -5.00
CA ASN A 84 -11.74 -4.90 -6.23
C ASN A 84 -12.54 -6.14 -5.83
N PRO A 85 -13.82 -6.22 -6.19
CA PRO A 85 -14.64 -7.36 -5.72
C PRO A 85 -14.19 -8.71 -6.25
N ARG A 86 -13.29 -8.75 -7.24
CA ARG A 86 -12.75 -10.01 -7.71
C ARG A 86 -11.76 -10.63 -6.75
N TYR A 87 -11.34 -9.88 -5.71
CA TYR A 87 -10.35 -10.34 -4.76
C TYR A 87 -10.98 -10.46 -3.40
N PRO A 88 -10.74 -11.56 -2.68
CA PRO A 88 -11.28 -11.71 -1.33
C PRO A 88 -10.55 -10.82 -0.34
N SER A 89 -11.23 -10.49 0.73
CA SER A 89 -10.60 -9.82 1.86
C SER A 89 -9.68 -10.80 2.57
N LEU A 90 -8.61 -10.26 3.14
CA LEU A 90 -7.62 -11.06 3.85
C LEU A 90 -7.81 -10.86 5.34
N ILE A 91 -8.28 -11.91 6.00
CA ILE A 91 -8.46 -11.90 7.44
C ILE A 91 -7.30 -12.70 8.01
N PRO A 92 -6.33 -12.03 8.61
CA PRO A 92 -5.13 -12.74 9.05
C PRO A 92 -5.45 -13.68 10.20
N GLN A 93 -4.76 -14.79 10.20
CA GLN A 93 -4.84 -15.74 11.30
C GLN A 93 -3.85 -15.40 12.39
N GLU A 94 -2.87 -14.61 12.05
CA GLU A 94 -1.84 -14.15 12.95
C GLU A 94 -1.75 -12.64 12.82
N GLU A 95 -0.74 -12.05 13.42
CA GLU A 95 -0.64 -10.59 13.36
C GLU A 95 -0.35 -10.11 11.95
N LEU A 96 -0.87 -8.93 11.64
CA LEU A 96 -0.62 -8.30 10.36
C LEU A 96 0.79 -7.75 10.32
N GLN A 97 1.44 -7.90 9.17
CA GLN A 97 2.77 -7.34 8.96
C GLN A 97 2.63 -6.13 8.04
N ILE A 98 2.20 -5.03 8.62
CA ILE A 98 2.02 -3.79 7.88
C ILE A 98 3.36 -3.07 7.82
N GLN A 99 3.80 -2.77 6.60
CA GLN A 99 5.08 -2.13 6.37
C GLN A 99 4.98 -0.61 6.44
N GLY A 100 3.82 -0.05 6.14
CA GLY A 100 3.65 1.37 6.20
C GLY A 100 2.31 1.79 5.62
N VAL A 101 2.07 3.10 5.64
CA VAL A 101 0.83 3.71 5.20
C VAL A 101 1.12 4.55 3.95
N MET A 102 0.23 4.46 2.96
CA MET A 102 0.40 5.26 1.76
C MET A 102 0.05 6.71 2.05
N VAL A 103 0.97 7.61 1.73
CA VAL A 103 0.78 9.03 1.94
C VAL A 103 0.63 9.79 0.63
N ALA A 104 0.95 9.17 -0.49
CA ALA A 104 0.77 9.79 -1.81
C ALA A 104 0.80 8.73 -2.88
N LEU A 105 0.29 9.09 -4.05
CA LEU A 105 0.28 8.21 -5.21
C LEU A 105 0.78 9.01 -6.40
N VAL A 106 1.69 8.45 -7.16
CA VAL A 106 2.27 9.10 -8.32
C VAL A 106 1.96 8.26 -9.55
N ARG A 107 1.47 8.92 -10.58
CA ARG A 107 1.18 8.26 -11.84
C ARG A 107 1.88 9.00 -12.95
N LYS A 108 2.71 8.29 -13.68
CA LYS A 108 3.39 8.88 -14.81
C LYS A 108 2.43 8.94 -15.97
N ARG A 109 2.38 10.09 -16.57
CA ARG A 109 1.54 10.30 -17.73
C ARG A 109 2.38 10.17 -18.99
N LYS A 110 1.85 9.49 -19.98
CA LYS A 110 2.53 9.38 -21.26
C LYS A 110 2.21 10.56 -22.15
#